data_80c9dbc707aab762e99a1ad03c75bf71
#
_entry.id   80c9dbc707aab762e99a1ad03c75bf71
#
_cell.length_a   1.000
_cell.length_b   1.000
_cell.length_c   1.000
_cell.angle_alpha   90.00
_cell.angle_beta   90.00
_cell.angle_gamma   90.00
#
_symmetry.space_group_name_H-M   'P 1'
#
loop_
_entity.id
_entity.type
_entity.pdbx_description
1 polymer ?
#
loop_
_entity_poly.entity_id
_entity_poly.type
_entity_poly.pdbx_seq_one_letter_code
_entity_poly.pdbx_strand_id
1 'polypeptide(L)'
;MSEVKKQYHMMIAFVSPIARFPQLYEYQSVQKDVCFECLQTNEPAICQLQELLKDKGGLDKILLMESELARKPDKKDTPDWQKKMAEYQKETMSAVEFLKAQSIRKYSGLREKFEDIEFSEDAHIEGAMRDIARIAERIRDISSKAQEASDSAVEIILHADMTGGFRYAAMMMLAIMQLSKYMGIKIGHVIYSELNKQDVEKSRIHIIDDIHRMF
;
A
#
# COMPACT_ATOMS: atom_id res chain seq x y z
N MET A 1 -9.41 -30.81 -16.08
CA MET A 1 -9.00 -30.20 -14.78
C MET A 1 -8.24 -28.95 -15.13
N SER A 2 -8.74 -27.76 -14.78
CA SER A 2 -7.99 -26.51 -14.98
C SER A 2 -6.81 -26.53 -14.02
N GLU A 3 -5.60 -26.43 -14.54
CA GLU A 3 -4.40 -26.22 -13.71
C GLU A 3 -4.61 -24.98 -12.84
N VAL A 4 -4.46 -25.14 -11.54
CA VAL A 4 -4.49 -24.01 -10.60
C VAL A 4 -3.22 -23.21 -10.85
N LYS A 5 -3.35 -22.08 -11.56
CA LYS A 5 -2.24 -21.18 -11.80
C LYS A 5 -1.73 -20.64 -10.46
N LYS A 6 -0.42 -20.63 -10.30
CA LYS A 6 0.22 -19.94 -9.18
C LYS A 6 -0.15 -18.45 -9.26
N GLN A 7 -0.54 -17.85 -8.13
CA GLN A 7 -0.85 -16.43 -8.04
C GLN A 7 0.32 -15.66 -7.45
N TYR A 8 0.58 -14.47 -7.96
CA TYR A 8 1.55 -13.51 -7.42
C TYR A 8 0.81 -12.22 -7.07
N HIS A 9 0.76 -11.90 -5.79
CA HIS A 9 -0.02 -10.80 -5.24
C HIS A 9 0.86 -9.58 -4.99
N MET A 10 0.68 -8.52 -5.78
CA MET A 10 1.31 -7.22 -5.57
C MET A 10 0.33 -6.22 -4.97
N MET A 11 0.83 -5.31 -4.15
CA MET A 11 0.09 -4.15 -3.66
C MET A 11 0.81 -2.87 -4.08
N ILE A 12 0.03 -1.83 -4.41
CA ILE A 12 0.52 -0.48 -4.65
C ILE A 12 -0.18 0.50 -3.70
N ALA A 13 0.58 1.42 -3.10
CA ALA A 13 0.05 2.44 -2.19
C ALA A 13 0.83 3.75 -2.32
N PHE A 14 0.12 4.88 -2.32
CA PHE A 14 0.74 6.20 -2.11
C PHE A 14 0.88 6.44 -0.61
N VAL A 15 2.11 6.64 -0.15
CA VAL A 15 2.38 6.76 1.29
C VAL A 15 1.95 8.12 1.80
N SER A 16 1.07 8.10 2.79
CA SER A 16 0.65 9.30 3.51
C SER A 16 1.74 9.77 4.50
N PRO A 17 1.89 11.08 4.72
CA PRO A 17 2.74 11.60 5.78
C PRO A 17 2.35 11.05 7.17
N ILE A 18 3.31 11.03 8.08
CA ILE A 18 3.05 10.66 9.48
C ILE A 18 2.07 11.65 10.10
N ALA A 19 1.09 11.16 10.84
CA ALA A 19 0.17 11.97 11.59
C ALA A 19 0.89 12.86 12.63
N ARG A 20 0.28 14.00 12.98
CA ARG A 20 0.87 14.93 13.96
C ARG A 20 1.10 14.29 15.33
N PHE A 21 0.24 13.35 15.72
CA PHE A 21 0.33 12.61 16.98
C PHE A 21 0.29 11.11 16.70
N PRO A 22 1.05 10.28 17.46
CA PRO A 22 1.04 8.83 17.34
C PRO A 22 -0.21 8.26 18.02
N GLN A 23 -1.36 8.41 17.39
CA GLN A 23 -2.62 7.88 17.88
C GLN A 23 -2.90 6.52 17.25
N LEU A 24 -3.21 5.54 18.08
CA LEU A 24 -3.68 4.24 17.65
C LEU A 24 -5.16 4.34 17.25
N TYR A 25 -5.48 3.86 16.07
CA TYR A 25 -6.83 3.81 15.54
C TYR A 25 -7.25 2.36 15.35
N GLU A 26 -8.48 2.06 15.73
CA GLU A 26 -9.10 0.77 15.44
C GLU A 26 -9.85 0.84 14.12
N TYR A 27 -9.41 0.02 13.17
CA TYR A 27 -10.05 -0.07 11.85
C TYR A 27 -10.85 -1.36 11.73
N GLN A 28 -12.16 -1.23 11.65
CA GLN A 28 -13.07 -2.33 11.42
C GLN A 28 -13.18 -2.65 9.93
N SER A 29 -12.93 -3.89 9.54
CA SER A 29 -13.22 -4.35 8.18
C SER A 29 -14.73 -4.42 7.95
N VAL A 30 -15.21 -3.80 6.87
CA VAL A 30 -16.64 -3.83 6.51
C VAL A 30 -17.07 -5.21 6.00
N GLN A 31 -16.13 -6.01 5.49
CA GLN A 31 -16.43 -7.30 4.84
C GLN A 31 -16.05 -8.53 5.68
N LYS A 32 -15.28 -8.35 6.72
CA LYS A 32 -14.91 -9.41 7.67
C LYS A 32 -15.04 -8.86 9.09
N ASP A 33 -15.42 -9.71 10.00
CA ASP A 33 -15.45 -9.38 11.44
C ASP A 33 -14.03 -9.40 12.03
N VAL A 34 -13.19 -8.48 11.50
CA VAL A 34 -11.79 -8.32 11.89
C VAL A 34 -11.51 -6.85 12.14
N CYS A 35 -10.82 -6.57 13.23
CA CYS A 35 -10.36 -5.24 13.61
C CYS A 35 -8.84 -5.16 13.60
N PHE A 36 -8.29 -4.05 13.13
CA PHE A 36 -6.86 -3.80 13.10
C PHE A 36 -6.53 -2.51 13.85
N GLU A 37 -5.64 -2.60 14.81
CA GLU A 37 -5.04 -1.44 15.46
C GLU A 37 -3.88 -0.92 14.64
N CYS A 38 -3.98 0.32 14.13
CA CYS A 38 -2.98 0.91 13.24
C CYS A 38 -2.61 2.33 13.65
N LEU A 39 -1.35 2.68 13.46
CA LEU A 39 -0.80 4.01 13.75
C LEU A 39 -0.63 4.88 12.51
N GLN A 40 -0.63 4.27 11.33
CA GLN A 40 -0.40 4.93 10.06
C GLN A 40 -1.54 4.61 9.09
N THR A 41 -1.95 5.58 8.27
CA THR A 41 -3.16 5.50 7.43
C THR A 41 -3.12 4.46 6.31
N ASN A 42 -1.95 4.07 5.82
CA ASN A 42 -1.81 3.00 4.82
C ASN A 42 -1.67 1.60 5.44
N GLU A 43 -1.37 1.52 6.73
CA GLU A 43 -1.16 0.25 7.43
C GLU A 43 -2.40 -0.66 7.42
N PRO A 44 -3.65 -0.13 7.59
CA PRO A 44 -4.87 -0.95 7.56
C PRO A 44 -5.06 -1.71 6.24
N ALA A 45 -4.70 -1.10 5.11
CA ALA A 45 -4.81 -1.76 3.81
C ALA A 45 -3.85 -2.97 3.69
N ILE A 46 -2.63 -2.85 4.21
CA ILE A 46 -1.67 -3.95 4.27
C ILE A 46 -2.21 -5.07 5.18
N CYS A 47 -2.72 -4.72 6.36
CA CYS A 47 -3.30 -5.67 7.30
C CYS A 47 -4.49 -6.42 6.69
N GLN A 48 -5.39 -5.69 6.04
CA GLN A 48 -6.57 -6.25 5.38
C GLN A 48 -6.18 -7.23 4.27
N LEU A 49 -5.20 -6.87 3.42
CA LEU A 49 -4.74 -7.76 2.36
C LEU A 49 -4.03 -8.99 2.91
N GLN A 50 -3.22 -8.87 3.95
CA GLN A 50 -2.59 -10.03 4.59
C GLN A 50 -3.64 -11.00 5.14
N GLU A 51 -4.73 -10.50 5.74
CA GLU A 51 -5.81 -11.34 6.22
C GLU A 51 -6.62 -11.99 5.08
N LEU A 52 -6.88 -11.24 3.99
CA LEU A 52 -7.60 -11.78 2.83
C LEU A 52 -6.81 -12.84 2.07
N LEU A 53 -5.50 -12.72 2.07
CA LEU A 53 -4.57 -13.55 1.29
C LEU A 53 -3.84 -14.60 2.15
N LYS A 54 -4.16 -14.75 3.43
CA LYS A 54 -3.43 -15.66 4.34
C LYS A 54 -3.34 -17.09 3.82
N ASP A 55 -4.41 -17.60 3.23
CA ASP A 55 -4.49 -18.97 2.68
C ASP A 55 -3.79 -19.07 1.30
N LYS A 56 -3.34 -17.94 0.73
CA LYS A 56 -2.64 -17.83 -0.56
C LYS A 56 -1.17 -17.43 -0.42
N GLY A 57 -0.65 -17.37 0.80
CA GLY A 57 0.73 -16.98 1.09
C GLY A 57 0.94 -15.50 1.36
N GLY A 58 -0.13 -14.69 1.35
CA GLY A 58 -0.08 -13.25 1.59
C GLY A 58 0.38 -12.44 0.38
N LEU A 59 0.82 -11.20 0.62
CA LEU A 59 1.40 -10.35 -0.42
C LEU A 59 2.81 -10.81 -0.79
N ASP A 60 3.16 -10.83 -2.06
CA ASP A 60 4.49 -11.14 -2.58
C ASP A 60 5.34 -9.89 -2.76
N LYS A 61 4.71 -8.75 -3.08
CA LYS A 61 5.40 -7.46 -3.28
C LYS A 61 4.51 -6.30 -2.87
N ILE A 62 5.11 -5.27 -2.26
CA ILE A 62 4.44 -4.03 -1.86
C ILE A 62 5.22 -2.87 -2.45
N LEU A 63 4.61 -2.13 -3.37
CA LEU A 63 5.15 -0.95 -4.01
C LEU A 63 4.66 0.29 -3.26
N LEU A 64 5.58 0.98 -2.62
CA LEU A 64 5.30 2.21 -1.89
C LEU A 64 5.67 3.41 -2.77
N MET A 65 4.65 4.13 -3.23
CA MET A 65 4.83 5.40 -3.93
C MET A 65 5.13 6.47 -2.90
N GLU A 66 6.35 6.99 -2.93
CA GLU A 66 6.83 7.95 -1.94
C GLU A 66 7.13 9.32 -2.53
N SER A 67 6.45 10.32 -2.00
CA SER A 67 6.77 11.71 -2.28
C SER A 67 7.99 12.17 -1.48
N GLU A 68 8.55 13.33 -1.85
CA GLU A 68 9.62 13.95 -1.09
C GLU A 68 9.23 14.17 0.38
N LEU A 69 7.97 14.55 0.63
CA LEU A 69 7.45 14.75 1.98
C LEU A 69 7.38 13.43 2.77
N ALA A 70 6.98 12.33 2.13
CA ALA A 70 6.89 11.02 2.79
C ALA A 70 8.28 10.41 3.09
N ARG A 71 9.32 10.79 2.32
CA ARG A 71 10.70 10.33 2.49
C ARG A 71 11.50 11.13 3.53
N LYS A 72 11.15 12.39 3.74
CA LYS A 72 11.87 13.22 4.71
C LYS A 72 11.67 12.68 6.13
N PRO A 73 12.75 12.46 6.88
CA PRO A 73 12.64 12.15 8.30
C PRO A 73 11.90 13.29 9.00
N ASP A 74 10.83 12.95 9.67
CA ASP A 74 10.03 13.91 10.42
C ASP A 74 10.49 13.90 11.88
N LYS A 75 11.09 15.02 12.33
CA LYS A 75 11.35 15.25 13.75
C LYS A 75 10.05 15.64 14.41
N LYS A 76 9.32 14.67 14.89
CA LYS A 76 8.17 14.94 15.75
C LYS A 76 8.67 15.22 17.16
N ASP A 77 8.79 16.49 17.50
CA ASP A 77 9.34 16.96 18.81
C ASP A 77 8.34 16.77 19.98
N THR A 78 7.33 15.93 19.82
CA THR A 78 6.43 15.61 20.93
C THR A 78 6.97 14.44 21.75
N PRO A 79 6.82 14.45 23.09
CA PRO A 79 7.28 13.34 23.94
C PRO A 79 6.72 11.99 23.51
N ASP A 80 5.49 11.96 23.03
CA ASP A 80 4.82 10.73 22.56
C ASP A 80 5.50 10.16 21.32
N TRP A 81 5.91 11.01 20.35
CA TRP A 81 6.67 10.56 19.19
C TRP A 81 8.08 10.13 19.55
N GLN A 82 8.76 10.85 20.46
CA GLN A 82 10.08 10.46 20.95
C GLN A 82 10.04 9.06 21.59
N LYS A 83 9.03 8.82 22.44
CA LYS A 83 8.80 7.50 23.05
C LYS A 83 8.53 6.44 21.97
N LYS A 84 7.72 6.77 20.96
CA LYS A 84 7.38 5.84 19.87
C LYS A 84 8.59 5.51 19.01
N MET A 85 9.42 6.50 18.65
CA MET A 85 10.63 6.28 17.85
C MET A 85 11.68 5.47 18.64
N ALA A 86 11.77 5.65 19.96
CA ALA A 86 12.66 4.87 20.82
C ALA A 86 12.32 3.36 20.79
N GLU A 87 11.06 2.97 20.57
CA GLU A 87 10.67 1.56 20.38
C GLU A 87 11.38 0.91 19.19
N TYR A 88 11.78 1.71 18.19
CA TYR A 88 12.51 1.29 16.98
C TYR A 88 14.01 1.58 17.03
N GLN A 89 14.53 2.05 18.18
CA GLN A 89 15.92 2.47 18.34
C GLN A 89 16.33 3.55 17.32
N LYS A 90 15.40 4.46 17.00
CA LYS A 90 15.56 5.56 16.06
C LYS A 90 15.24 6.90 16.74
N GLU A 91 15.95 7.94 16.35
CA GLU A 91 15.65 9.33 16.76
C GLU A 91 14.61 9.96 15.83
N THR A 92 14.67 9.59 14.56
CA THR A 92 13.76 10.08 13.51
C THR A 92 13.41 8.96 12.54
N MET A 93 12.24 9.01 11.95
CA MET A 93 11.82 8.11 10.86
C MET A 93 11.03 8.89 9.82
N SER A 94 11.18 8.53 8.56
CA SER A 94 10.26 8.97 7.50
C SER A 94 8.92 8.24 7.61
N ALA A 95 7.89 8.74 6.90
CA ALA A 95 6.60 8.06 6.85
C ALA A 95 6.72 6.64 6.25
N VAL A 96 7.59 6.50 5.25
CA VAL A 96 7.86 5.21 4.59
C VAL A 96 8.53 4.23 5.55
N GLU A 97 9.59 4.66 6.24
CA GLU A 97 10.29 3.82 7.24
C GLU A 97 9.34 3.39 8.35
N PHE A 98 8.49 4.31 8.81
CA PHE A 98 7.53 4.04 9.89
C PHE A 98 6.48 3.02 9.44
N LEU A 99 5.89 3.19 8.25
CA LEU A 99 4.94 2.23 7.68
C LEU A 99 5.54 0.84 7.55
N LYS A 100 6.76 0.73 7.00
CA LYS A 100 7.47 -0.55 6.88
C LYS A 100 7.72 -1.18 8.24
N ALA A 101 8.23 -0.41 9.22
CA ALA A 101 8.52 -0.91 10.55
C ALA A 101 7.28 -1.45 11.26
N GLN A 102 6.14 -0.73 11.18
CA GLN A 102 4.87 -1.18 11.73
C GLN A 102 4.38 -2.46 11.06
N SER A 103 4.39 -2.50 9.73
CA SER A 103 3.94 -3.65 8.95
C SER A 103 4.79 -4.90 9.22
N ILE A 104 6.13 -4.76 9.29
CA ILE A 104 7.05 -5.86 9.57
C ILE A 104 6.88 -6.37 11.01
N ARG A 105 6.59 -5.48 11.96
CA ARG A 105 6.33 -5.87 13.36
C ARG A 105 5.10 -6.79 13.46
N LYS A 106 4.06 -6.54 12.67
CA LYS A 106 2.84 -7.36 12.62
C LYS A 106 3.03 -8.63 11.77
N TYR A 107 3.74 -8.49 10.66
CA TYR A 107 3.92 -9.53 9.64
C TYR A 107 5.39 -9.63 9.24
N SER A 108 6.18 -10.41 9.98
CA SER A 108 7.64 -10.53 9.77
C SER A 108 8.03 -10.97 8.35
N GLY A 109 7.16 -11.71 7.67
CA GLY A 109 7.36 -12.15 6.28
C GLY A 109 7.31 -11.03 5.24
N LEU A 110 6.98 -9.78 5.63
CA LEU A 110 6.97 -8.64 4.72
C LEU A 110 8.34 -7.95 4.56
N ARG A 111 9.36 -8.32 5.34
CA ARG A 111 10.66 -7.61 5.40
C ARG A 111 11.28 -7.35 4.02
N GLU A 112 11.32 -8.37 3.16
CA GLU A 112 11.95 -8.31 1.83
C GLU A 112 10.96 -8.00 0.70
N LYS A 113 9.70 -7.68 1.06
CA LYS A 113 8.63 -7.49 0.07
C LYS A 113 8.38 -6.05 -0.29
N PHE A 114 8.90 -5.09 0.46
CA PHE A 114 8.75 -3.67 0.16
C PHE A 114 9.69 -3.22 -0.95
N GLU A 115 9.18 -2.32 -1.77
CA GLU A 115 9.93 -1.59 -2.77
C GLU A 115 9.44 -0.15 -2.86
N ASP A 116 10.38 0.78 -2.81
CA ASP A 116 10.10 2.21 -2.81
C ASP A 116 10.20 2.74 -4.23
N ILE A 117 9.22 3.53 -4.63
CA ILE A 117 9.18 4.20 -5.92
C ILE A 117 8.93 5.68 -5.67
N GLU A 118 9.93 6.49 -5.95
CA GLU A 118 9.80 7.94 -5.84
C GLU A 118 8.82 8.49 -6.88
N PHE A 119 8.04 9.50 -6.51
CA PHE A 119 7.25 10.26 -7.45
C PHE A 119 7.25 11.76 -7.09
N SER A 120 6.93 12.61 -8.06
CA SER A 120 6.82 14.04 -7.83
C SER A 120 5.40 14.43 -7.45
N GLU A 121 5.25 15.23 -6.39
CA GLU A 121 3.97 15.87 -6.05
C GLU A 121 3.65 17.06 -6.96
N ASP A 122 4.51 17.36 -7.92
CA ASP A 122 4.33 18.47 -8.85
C ASP A 122 3.08 18.23 -9.70
N ALA A 123 2.12 19.14 -9.58
CA ALA A 123 0.81 19.06 -10.23
C ALA A 123 0.84 19.22 -11.78
N HIS A 124 2.03 19.20 -12.39
CA HIS A 124 2.15 19.28 -13.83
C HIS A 124 1.79 17.95 -14.48
N ILE A 125 0.85 18.00 -15.40
CA ILE A 125 0.34 16.85 -16.17
C ILE A 125 1.47 16.00 -16.75
N GLU A 126 2.50 16.61 -17.32
CA GLU A 126 3.65 15.90 -17.91
C GLU A 126 4.46 15.11 -16.86
N GLY A 127 4.62 15.66 -15.65
CA GLY A 127 5.27 14.99 -14.54
C GLY A 127 4.46 13.76 -14.10
N ALA A 128 3.16 13.94 -13.90
CA ALA A 128 2.26 12.85 -13.53
C ALA A 128 2.22 11.73 -14.58
N MET A 129 2.20 12.07 -15.88
CA MET A 129 2.23 11.07 -16.95
C MET A 129 3.54 10.29 -16.98
N ARG A 130 4.70 10.95 -16.76
CA ARG A 130 5.99 10.26 -16.65
C ARG A 130 6.04 9.31 -15.47
N ASP A 131 5.52 9.74 -14.32
CA ASP A 131 5.48 8.90 -13.12
C ASP A 131 4.55 7.70 -13.31
N ILE A 132 3.36 7.89 -13.88
CA ILE A 132 2.44 6.79 -14.23
C ILE A 132 3.12 5.78 -15.16
N ALA A 133 3.80 6.26 -16.22
CA ALA A 133 4.49 5.37 -17.16
C ALA A 133 5.61 4.58 -16.46
N ARG A 134 6.45 5.25 -15.66
CA ARG A 134 7.54 4.63 -14.91
C ARG A 134 7.04 3.59 -13.89
N ILE A 135 5.97 3.90 -13.19
CA ILE A 135 5.35 2.96 -12.23
C ILE A 135 4.79 1.74 -12.99
N ALA A 136 4.09 1.95 -14.10
CA ALA A 136 3.56 0.87 -14.92
C ALA A 136 4.68 -0.02 -15.50
N GLU A 137 5.79 0.58 -15.96
CA GLU A 137 6.98 -0.18 -16.37
C GLU A 137 7.54 -1.01 -15.23
N ARG A 138 7.64 -0.44 -14.03
CA ARG A 138 8.15 -1.18 -12.88
C ARG A 138 7.26 -2.37 -12.50
N ILE A 139 5.93 -2.18 -12.54
CA ILE A 139 4.97 -3.27 -12.33
C ILE A 139 5.17 -4.37 -13.39
N ARG A 140 5.36 -4.01 -14.66
CA ARG A 140 5.64 -4.95 -15.74
C ARG A 140 6.93 -5.75 -15.50
N ASP A 141 8.02 -5.08 -15.09
CA ASP A 141 9.30 -5.73 -14.83
C ASP A 141 9.21 -6.73 -13.67
N ILE A 142 8.49 -6.39 -12.60
CA ILE A 142 8.25 -7.30 -11.49
C ILE A 142 7.43 -8.50 -11.96
N SER A 143 6.41 -8.26 -12.77
CA SER A 143 5.54 -9.31 -13.33
C SER A 143 6.35 -10.28 -14.22
N SER A 144 7.23 -9.77 -15.07
CA SER A 144 8.12 -10.57 -15.92
C SER A 144 9.06 -11.42 -15.07
N LYS A 145 9.69 -10.84 -14.05
CA LYS A 145 10.57 -11.57 -13.13
C LYS A 145 9.84 -12.66 -12.35
N ALA A 146 8.60 -12.38 -11.90
CA ALA A 146 7.79 -13.37 -11.21
C ALA A 146 7.41 -14.55 -12.12
N GLN A 147 7.17 -14.28 -13.41
CA GLN A 147 6.91 -15.31 -14.42
C GLN A 147 8.17 -16.12 -14.72
N GLU A 148 9.33 -15.47 -14.89
CA GLU A 148 10.62 -16.13 -15.16
C GLU A 148 11.09 -17.01 -13.99
N ALA A 149 10.78 -16.63 -12.76
CA ALA A 149 11.12 -17.38 -11.56
C ALA A 149 10.21 -18.60 -11.31
N SER A 150 9.26 -18.88 -12.19
CA SER A 150 8.30 -19.97 -12.03
C SER A 150 8.31 -20.89 -13.25
N ASP A 151 8.33 -22.20 -13.01
CA ASP A 151 8.23 -23.23 -14.06
C ASP A 151 6.82 -23.33 -14.67
N SER A 152 5.84 -22.64 -14.11
CA SER A 152 4.45 -22.64 -14.57
C SER A 152 3.92 -21.21 -14.78
N ALA A 153 2.83 -21.08 -15.54
CA ALA A 153 2.19 -19.79 -15.75
C ALA A 153 1.73 -19.17 -14.40
N VAL A 154 2.12 -17.92 -14.17
CA VAL A 154 1.77 -17.16 -12.97
C VAL A 154 0.69 -16.14 -13.30
N GLU A 155 -0.41 -16.14 -12.54
CA GLU A 155 -1.40 -15.08 -12.60
C GLU A 155 -0.95 -13.91 -11.71
N ILE A 156 -0.64 -12.77 -12.31
CA ILE A 156 -0.24 -11.57 -11.58
C ILE A 156 -1.50 -10.79 -11.16
N ILE A 157 -1.59 -10.47 -9.89
CA ILE A 157 -2.74 -9.76 -9.30
C ILE A 157 -2.22 -8.51 -8.59
N LEU A 158 -2.68 -7.33 -9.04
CA LEU A 158 -2.37 -6.03 -8.47
C LEU A 158 -3.51 -5.56 -7.56
N HIS A 159 -3.21 -5.34 -6.29
CA HIS A 159 -4.09 -4.71 -5.32
C HIS A 159 -3.72 -3.24 -5.15
N ALA A 160 -4.69 -2.39 -4.85
CA ALA A 160 -4.46 -0.95 -4.70
C ALA A 160 -4.97 -0.43 -3.35
N ASP A 161 -4.17 0.42 -2.70
CA ASP A 161 -4.60 1.24 -1.57
C ASP A 161 -4.92 2.67 -2.04
N MET A 162 -6.18 3.04 -1.94
CA MET A 162 -6.69 4.37 -2.33
C MET A 162 -6.73 5.35 -1.16
N THR A 163 -6.21 4.95 0.01
CA THR A 163 -6.31 5.72 1.25
C THR A 163 -5.40 6.93 1.27
N GLY A 164 -4.18 6.75 0.79
CA GLY A 164 -3.10 7.72 0.91
C GLY A 164 -2.94 8.64 -0.29
N GLY A 165 -2.04 9.60 -0.12
CA GLY A 165 -1.60 10.47 -1.19
C GLY A 165 -2.26 11.85 -1.20
N PHE A 166 -1.92 12.65 -2.20
CA PHE A 166 -2.42 13.99 -2.44
C PHE A 166 -3.60 13.95 -3.43
N ARG A 167 -4.20 15.12 -3.72
CA ARG A 167 -5.49 15.22 -4.44
C ARG A 167 -5.60 14.42 -5.74
N TYR A 168 -4.51 14.30 -6.52
CA TYR A 168 -4.53 13.57 -7.79
C TYR A 168 -3.98 12.12 -7.70
N ALA A 169 -3.53 11.68 -6.52
CA ALA A 169 -3.02 10.32 -6.33
C ALA A 169 -4.07 9.25 -6.70
N ALA A 170 -5.33 9.49 -6.38
CA ALA A 170 -6.42 8.61 -6.77
C ALA A 170 -6.57 8.50 -8.29
N MET A 171 -6.42 9.62 -9.03
CA MET A 171 -6.47 9.61 -10.50
C MET A 171 -5.26 8.88 -11.08
N MET A 172 -4.06 9.09 -10.54
CA MET A 172 -2.86 8.36 -10.94
C MET A 172 -3.04 6.85 -10.69
N MET A 173 -3.58 6.47 -9.53
CA MET A 173 -3.84 5.08 -9.20
C MET A 173 -4.79 4.43 -10.21
N LEU A 174 -5.88 5.11 -10.57
CA LEU A 174 -6.81 4.62 -11.59
C LEU A 174 -6.12 4.43 -12.95
N ALA A 175 -5.29 5.38 -13.37
CA ALA A 175 -4.53 5.27 -14.62
C ALA A 175 -3.53 4.10 -14.58
N ILE A 176 -2.81 3.92 -13.47
CA ILE A 176 -1.88 2.80 -13.26
C ILE A 176 -2.63 1.46 -13.33
N MET A 177 -3.78 1.35 -12.66
CA MET A 177 -4.61 0.14 -12.73
C MET A 177 -5.08 -0.15 -14.15
N GLN A 178 -5.50 0.85 -14.92
CA GLN A 178 -5.91 0.68 -16.32
C GLN A 178 -4.75 0.21 -17.19
N LEU A 179 -3.58 0.84 -17.09
CA LEU A 179 -2.38 0.39 -17.81
C LEU A 179 -2.01 -1.05 -17.44
N SER A 180 -2.11 -1.40 -16.16
CA SER A 180 -1.86 -2.76 -15.68
C SER A 180 -2.82 -3.77 -16.31
N LYS A 181 -4.10 -3.44 -16.45
CA LYS A 181 -5.09 -4.29 -17.18
C LYS A 181 -4.69 -4.49 -18.64
N TYR A 182 -4.25 -3.45 -19.35
CA TYR A 182 -3.75 -3.56 -20.72
C TYR A 182 -2.50 -4.44 -20.84
N MET A 183 -1.69 -4.52 -19.80
CA MET A 183 -0.55 -5.43 -19.72
C MET A 183 -0.92 -6.87 -19.32
N GLY A 184 -2.21 -7.19 -19.17
CA GLY A 184 -2.69 -8.52 -18.79
C GLY A 184 -2.59 -8.81 -17.28
N ILE A 185 -2.36 -7.79 -16.47
CA ILE A 185 -2.32 -7.92 -15.01
C ILE A 185 -3.76 -7.80 -14.47
N LYS A 186 -4.16 -8.74 -13.66
CA LYS A 186 -5.48 -8.72 -13.02
C LYS A 186 -5.50 -7.70 -11.89
N ILE A 187 -6.54 -6.88 -11.85
CA ILE A 187 -6.79 -6.03 -10.69
C ILE A 187 -7.52 -6.87 -9.63
N GLY A 188 -6.92 -6.94 -8.45
CA GLY A 188 -7.45 -7.60 -7.28
C GLY A 188 -8.29 -6.65 -6.42
N HIS A 189 -8.03 -6.66 -5.10
CA HIS A 189 -8.77 -5.80 -4.19
C HIS A 189 -8.29 -4.35 -4.26
N VAL A 190 -9.25 -3.44 -4.28
CA VAL A 190 -9.04 -2.00 -4.12
C VAL A 190 -9.54 -1.61 -2.74
N ILE A 191 -8.65 -1.10 -1.91
CA ILE A 191 -8.92 -0.82 -0.50
C ILE A 191 -8.93 0.69 -0.26
N TYR A 192 -9.87 1.13 0.56
CA TYR A 192 -9.94 2.48 1.09
C TYR A 192 -10.13 2.41 2.60
N SER A 193 -9.22 3.02 3.35
CA SER A 193 -9.30 3.09 4.81
C SER A 193 -9.82 4.47 5.23
N GLU A 194 -11.01 4.49 5.78
CA GLU A 194 -11.66 5.70 6.29
C GLU A 194 -11.23 5.94 7.73
N LEU A 195 -10.48 7.04 7.95
CA LEU A 195 -10.06 7.47 9.27
C LEU A 195 -11.11 8.38 9.91
N ASN A 196 -11.71 7.94 11.01
CA ASN A 196 -12.56 8.81 11.83
C ASN A 196 -11.73 9.45 12.95
N LYS A 197 -11.43 10.75 12.78
CA LYS A 197 -10.62 11.51 13.75
C LYS A 197 -11.38 11.88 15.02
N GLN A 198 -12.72 11.85 15.00
CA GLN A 198 -13.57 12.20 16.15
C GLN A 198 -13.86 10.99 17.04
N ASP A 199 -13.88 9.81 16.43
CA ASP A 199 -14.19 8.56 17.10
C ASP A 199 -13.30 7.45 16.54
N VAL A 200 -12.23 7.16 17.27
CA VAL A 200 -11.20 6.19 16.84
C VAL A 200 -11.76 4.79 16.57
N GLU A 201 -12.84 4.41 17.30
CA GLU A 201 -13.47 3.09 17.15
C GLU A 201 -14.36 2.98 15.90
N LYS A 202 -14.61 4.11 15.22
CA LYS A 202 -15.44 4.17 14.00
C LYS A 202 -14.66 4.25 12.70
N SER A 203 -13.36 4.06 12.73
CA SER A 203 -12.59 3.94 11.48
C SER A 203 -12.96 2.65 10.75
N ARG A 204 -13.01 2.69 9.43
CA ARG A 204 -13.49 1.57 8.60
C ARG A 204 -12.51 1.26 7.47
N ILE A 205 -12.46 -0.01 7.09
CA ILE A 205 -11.77 -0.46 5.88
C ILE A 205 -12.83 -0.94 4.89
N HIS A 206 -12.88 -0.28 3.74
CA HIS A 206 -13.78 -0.60 2.64
C HIS A 206 -13.00 -1.33 1.55
N ILE A 207 -13.59 -2.38 0.99
CA ILE A 207 -13.14 -2.99 -0.25
C ILE A 207 -14.06 -2.47 -1.34
N ILE A 208 -13.49 -1.69 -2.27
CA ILE A 208 -14.22 -0.96 -3.30
C ILE A 208 -13.89 -1.51 -4.70
N ASP A 209 -13.86 -2.83 -4.82
CA ASP A 209 -13.45 -3.53 -6.04
C ASP A 209 -14.22 -3.12 -7.29
N ASP A 210 -15.45 -2.65 -7.14
CA ASP A 210 -16.28 -2.22 -8.27
C ASP A 210 -15.75 -0.93 -8.94
N ILE A 211 -14.93 -0.14 -8.26
CA ILE A 211 -14.41 1.13 -8.81
C ILE A 211 -13.60 0.89 -10.10
N HIS A 212 -12.84 -0.19 -10.19
CA HIS A 212 -12.03 -0.48 -11.37
C HIS A 212 -12.83 -1.14 -12.51
N ARG A 213 -14.08 -1.55 -12.25
CA ARG A 213 -14.99 -2.09 -13.26
C ARG A 213 -15.76 -0.99 -13.99
N MET A 214 -15.75 0.23 -13.47
CA MET A 214 -16.42 1.38 -14.05
C MET A 214 -15.64 2.01 -15.21
N PHE A 215 -14.39 1.61 -15.39
CA PHE A 215 -13.44 2.07 -16.39
C PHE A 215 -12.86 0.84 -17.12
#